data_3c7c0b86235a7e76d92999fd17696639
#
_entry.id   3c7c0b86235a7e76d92999fd17696639
#
_cell.length_a   1.000
_cell.length_b   1.000
_cell.length_c   1.000
_cell.angle_alpha   90.00
_cell.angle_beta   90.00
_cell.angle_gamma   90.00
#
_symmetry.space_group_name_H-M   'P 1'
#
loop_
_entity.id
_entity.type
_entity.pdbx_description
1 polymer ?
#
loop_
_entity_poly.entity_id
_entity_poly.type
_entity_poly.pdbx_seq_one_letter_code
_entity_poly.pdbx_strand_id
1 'polypeptide(L)'
;MLKSSALRHLAWIALAFAAVAAAKPATAPRDVVLKPTTEQAQAALLATRFLTRFHYKAEPLDAAMSRKIFDRYFDSLDGDRLFFVQADVDRFMPERDKLGDDIYDENLSVPFAIFNLYEQRVAERTQYARDLLKKTFDFDKDETYAYQRDKAPWAKSTAELDDLWRKRVKNDWLRLKLAGQADAKIRETLDKRYANYLDRIRQIDSEDVFQTFMNAYALSIDPHTNYLGPRASENFDIAMKLSLEGIGAVLQRDDDYTAIREIVAGGPAALSGKFKVGDRIVGVGQGASGPIVDVVGWRLDDVVDKIRGEKDTTVRLEVLPADAGPDGKHELIALVRKKVNIEEQAAKSSVIDIKDGDATRRVGVISLPTFYEDFDARRRGDKNYKSATRDVAKLLDGLKAQHVDAVLMDLRNNGGGSLSEAIDLTGLFVGKGPVVQVRNADGRVEVGRNTHQNMAWDGPFAVLVNRNSASASEIFAGAIQDYGRGLIVGEQTYGKGTVQNLVDLDQMSQSEKPSFGELKMTIQQFFRVDGAS
;
A
#
# COMPACT_ATOMS: atom_id res chain seq x y z
N MET A 1 -64.55 -62.73 -33.18
CA MET A 1 -64.68 -61.22 -33.30
C MET A 1 -63.47 -60.64 -32.61
N LEU A 2 -62.51 -60.15 -33.35
CA LEU A 2 -61.89 -58.85 -33.36
C LEU A 2 -61.47 -58.28 -31.94
N LYS A 3 -60.22 -57.90 -31.59
CA LYS A 3 -59.18 -57.11 -32.25
C LYS A 3 -57.92 -57.11 -31.32
N SER A 4 -56.83 -57.31 -31.82
CA SER A 4 -55.70 -56.49 -32.28
C SER A 4 -54.82 -55.91 -31.14
N SER A 5 -53.66 -56.49 -31.09
CA SER A 5 -52.29 -55.98 -31.21
C SER A 5 -51.98 -54.59 -30.71
N ALA A 6 -50.99 -54.51 -29.89
CA ALA A 6 -49.92 -53.48 -30.02
C ALA A 6 -48.68 -53.86 -29.17
N LEU A 7 -47.62 -54.33 -29.82
CA LEU A 7 -46.28 -54.36 -29.30
C LEU A 7 -45.84 -52.91 -28.96
N ARG A 8 -45.35 -52.74 -27.77
CA ARG A 8 -44.57 -51.54 -27.42
C ARG A 8 -43.12 -51.94 -27.21
N HIS A 9 -42.28 -51.53 -28.13
CA HIS A 9 -40.84 -51.59 -28.02
C HIS A 9 -40.43 -50.53 -27.00
N LEU A 10 -39.82 -50.93 -25.88
CA LEU A 10 -39.05 -50.07 -24.99
C LEU A 10 -37.63 -49.96 -25.52
N ALA A 11 -37.33 -48.82 -26.17
CA ALA A 11 -35.96 -48.45 -26.46
C ALA A 11 -35.33 -47.83 -25.20
N TRP A 12 -34.30 -48.48 -24.70
CA TRP A 12 -33.43 -47.91 -23.66
C TRP A 12 -32.51 -46.88 -24.29
N ILE A 13 -32.76 -45.59 -24.04
CA ILE A 13 -31.80 -44.51 -24.34
C ILE A 13 -30.88 -44.40 -23.12
N ALA A 14 -29.66 -44.93 -23.25
CA ALA A 14 -28.59 -44.64 -22.31
C ALA A 14 -28.10 -43.19 -22.54
N LEU A 15 -28.49 -42.25 -21.67
CA LEU A 15 -27.89 -40.95 -21.61
C LEU A 15 -26.49 -41.08 -20.98
N ALA A 16 -25.46 -41.04 -21.81
CA ALA A 16 -24.09 -40.85 -21.38
C ALA A 16 -23.96 -39.36 -20.97
N PHE A 17 -23.95 -39.10 -19.69
CA PHE A 17 -23.46 -37.81 -19.16
C PHE A 17 -21.95 -37.76 -19.38
N ALA A 18 -21.54 -37.13 -20.46
CA ALA A 18 -20.17 -36.68 -20.61
C ALA A 18 -20.02 -35.47 -19.64
N ALA A 19 -19.32 -35.69 -18.54
CA ALA A 19 -18.84 -34.56 -17.70
C ALA A 19 -17.84 -33.79 -18.57
N VAL A 20 -18.34 -32.70 -19.18
CA VAL A 20 -17.49 -31.67 -19.74
C VAL A 20 -16.88 -30.97 -18.52
N ALA A 21 -15.64 -31.34 -18.19
CA ALA A 21 -14.83 -30.50 -17.34
C ALA A 21 -14.79 -29.11 -18.03
N ALA A 22 -15.54 -28.15 -17.50
CA ALA A 22 -15.46 -26.77 -17.93
C ALA A 22 -14.03 -26.31 -17.64
N ALA A 23 -13.20 -26.29 -18.69
CA ALA A 23 -11.95 -25.58 -18.63
C ALA A 23 -12.28 -24.14 -18.23
N LYS A 24 -11.71 -23.67 -17.09
CA LYS A 24 -11.74 -22.25 -16.72
C LYS A 24 -11.52 -21.42 -17.98
N PRO A 25 -12.37 -20.44 -18.30
CA PRO A 25 -12.06 -19.55 -19.38
C PRO A 25 -10.73 -18.87 -19.00
N ALA A 26 -9.71 -19.05 -19.85
CA ALA A 26 -8.53 -18.23 -19.79
C ALA A 26 -9.06 -16.77 -19.79
N THR A 27 -8.65 -15.96 -18.81
CA THR A 27 -9.00 -14.55 -18.74
C THR A 27 -8.81 -13.99 -20.15
N ALA A 28 -9.92 -13.53 -20.75
CA ALA A 28 -9.89 -12.98 -22.10
C ALA A 28 -8.82 -11.88 -22.16
N PRO A 29 -8.09 -11.72 -23.26
CA PRO A 29 -7.19 -10.62 -23.43
C PRO A 29 -7.96 -9.34 -23.09
N ARG A 30 -7.38 -8.45 -22.27
CA ARG A 30 -7.95 -7.13 -22.08
C ARG A 30 -7.81 -6.40 -23.42
N ASP A 31 -8.86 -6.37 -24.22
CA ASP A 31 -8.91 -5.60 -25.49
C ASP A 31 -9.04 -4.09 -25.23
N VAL A 32 -8.99 -3.67 -23.97
CA VAL A 32 -9.19 -2.26 -23.59
C VAL A 32 -7.84 -1.59 -23.37
N VAL A 33 -7.44 -0.78 -24.33
CA VAL A 33 -6.31 0.14 -24.22
C VAL A 33 -6.64 1.19 -23.16
N LEU A 34 -5.81 1.29 -22.11
CA LEU A 34 -5.99 2.29 -21.07
C LEU A 34 -5.75 3.69 -21.62
N LYS A 35 -6.58 4.63 -21.17
CA LYS A 35 -6.51 6.04 -21.55
C LYS A 35 -6.62 6.92 -20.32
N PRO A 36 -5.99 8.10 -20.32
CA PRO A 36 -6.18 9.08 -19.26
C PRO A 36 -7.61 9.61 -19.25
N THR A 37 -8.09 10.00 -18.07
CA THR A 37 -9.33 10.75 -17.93
C THR A 37 -9.06 12.25 -17.88
N THR A 38 -10.10 13.07 -18.09
CA THR A 38 -9.99 14.53 -17.97
C THR A 38 -9.61 14.94 -16.55
N GLU A 39 -10.19 14.27 -15.56
CA GLU A 39 -9.91 14.53 -14.14
C GLU A 39 -8.44 14.27 -13.80
N GLN A 40 -7.84 13.19 -14.34
CA GLN A 40 -6.43 12.89 -14.15
C GLN A 40 -5.52 13.95 -14.78
N ALA A 41 -5.87 14.46 -15.97
CA ALA A 41 -5.11 15.53 -16.62
C ALA A 41 -5.17 16.83 -15.80
N GLN A 42 -6.34 17.19 -15.26
CA GLN A 42 -6.52 18.33 -14.37
C GLN A 42 -5.78 18.15 -13.04
N ALA A 43 -5.81 16.96 -12.46
CA ALA A 43 -5.06 16.64 -11.24
C ALA A 43 -3.55 16.78 -11.46
N ALA A 44 -3.01 16.33 -12.61
CA ALA A 44 -1.61 16.50 -12.98
C ALA A 44 -1.21 17.97 -13.08
N LEU A 45 -2.02 18.78 -13.78
CA LEU A 45 -1.79 20.22 -13.90
C LEU A 45 -1.82 20.91 -12.52
N LEU A 46 -2.79 20.57 -11.66
CA LEU A 46 -2.92 21.15 -10.33
C LEU A 46 -1.74 20.74 -9.45
N ALA A 47 -1.38 19.46 -9.39
CA ALA A 47 -0.21 18.97 -8.66
C ALA A 47 1.08 19.67 -9.13
N THR A 48 1.25 19.86 -10.44
CA THR A 48 2.39 20.58 -11.02
C THR A 48 2.48 22.01 -10.52
N ARG A 49 1.35 22.72 -10.42
CA ARG A 49 1.32 24.10 -9.88
C ARG A 49 1.79 24.15 -8.43
N PHE A 50 1.48 23.16 -7.62
CA PHE A 50 1.97 23.06 -6.25
C PHE A 50 3.45 22.69 -6.21
N LEU A 51 3.88 21.70 -6.95
CA LEU A 51 5.27 21.23 -7.00
C LEU A 51 6.24 22.33 -7.44
N THR A 52 5.87 23.10 -8.47
CA THR A 52 6.73 24.16 -9.02
C THR A 52 6.76 25.44 -8.19
N ARG A 53 5.81 25.63 -7.25
CA ARG A 53 5.69 26.90 -6.49
C ARG A 53 5.94 26.74 -4.99
N PHE A 54 5.51 25.64 -4.39
CA PHE A 54 5.44 25.48 -2.94
C PHE A 54 6.30 24.36 -2.38
N HIS A 55 6.89 23.53 -3.26
CA HIS A 55 7.86 22.53 -2.84
C HIS A 55 9.09 23.20 -2.21
N TYR A 56 9.69 22.59 -1.18
CA TYR A 56 10.92 23.11 -0.54
C TYR A 56 12.07 23.35 -1.55
N LYS A 57 12.20 22.48 -2.54
CA LYS A 57 13.03 22.62 -3.74
C LYS A 57 12.16 22.86 -4.95
N ALA A 58 11.49 23.99 -5.04
CA ALA A 58 10.68 24.30 -6.21
C ALA A 58 11.57 24.32 -7.47
N GLU A 59 11.41 23.31 -8.35
CA GLU A 59 12.08 23.19 -9.63
C GLU A 59 11.07 23.41 -10.76
N PRO A 60 11.44 24.11 -11.86
CA PRO A 60 10.55 24.25 -13.01
C PRO A 60 10.32 22.88 -13.70
N LEU A 61 9.14 22.72 -14.25
CA LEU A 61 8.83 21.57 -15.12
C LEU A 61 9.26 21.91 -16.57
N ASP A 62 10.55 21.88 -16.81
CA ASP A 62 11.20 22.15 -18.10
C ASP A 62 11.63 20.84 -18.79
N ALA A 63 12.32 20.97 -19.93
CA ALA A 63 12.86 19.82 -20.66
C ALA A 63 13.83 18.97 -19.83
N ALA A 64 14.58 19.57 -18.89
CA ALA A 64 15.49 18.81 -18.03
C ALA A 64 14.70 17.95 -17.01
N MET A 65 13.63 18.50 -16.44
CA MET A 65 12.73 17.76 -15.57
C MET A 65 11.95 16.69 -16.36
N SER A 66 11.48 17.01 -17.57
CA SER A 66 10.80 16.05 -18.45
C SER A 66 11.66 14.81 -18.71
N ARG A 67 12.97 14.98 -18.97
CA ARG A 67 13.91 13.85 -19.12
C ARG A 67 14.01 13.00 -17.86
N LYS A 68 14.10 13.61 -16.68
CA LYS A 68 14.14 12.86 -15.41
C LYS A 68 12.87 12.05 -15.19
N ILE A 69 11.70 12.64 -15.50
CA ILE A 69 10.40 11.99 -15.39
C ILE A 69 10.32 10.78 -16.34
N PHE A 70 10.70 11.00 -17.61
CA PHE A 70 10.69 9.96 -18.62
C PHE A 70 11.54 8.75 -18.22
N ASP A 71 12.81 9.00 -17.85
CA ASP A 71 13.74 7.94 -17.46
C ASP A 71 13.21 7.18 -16.22
N ARG A 72 12.73 7.91 -15.22
CA ARG A 72 12.17 7.31 -13.99
C ARG A 72 10.88 6.53 -14.26
N TYR A 73 10.05 6.99 -15.18
CA TYR A 73 8.81 6.28 -15.51
C TYR A 73 9.10 4.93 -16.17
N PHE A 74 10.03 4.87 -17.12
CA PHE A 74 10.51 3.60 -17.69
C PHE A 74 11.13 2.70 -16.60
N ASP A 75 11.93 3.26 -15.71
CA ASP A 75 12.52 2.52 -14.58
C ASP A 75 11.45 1.97 -13.62
N SER A 76 10.37 2.70 -13.40
CA SER A 76 9.28 2.25 -12.54
C SER A 76 8.48 1.09 -13.13
N LEU A 77 8.38 1.00 -14.45
CA LEU A 77 7.69 -0.09 -15.14
C LEU A 77 8.60 -1.32 -15.33
N ASP A 78 9.85 -1.12 -15.74
CA ASP A 78 10.79 -2.22 -16.08
C ASP A 78 12.20 -1.96 -15.52
N GLY A 79 12.31 -1.82 -14.18
CA GLY A 79 13.56 -1.51 -13.50
C GLY A 79 14.67 -2.55 -13.73
N ASP A 80 14.30 -3.82 -13.93
CA ASP A 80 15.25 -4.92 -14.20
C ASP A 80 15.57 -5.12 -15.70
N ARG A 81 15.00 -4.33 -16.60
CA ARG A 81 15.19 -4.42 -18.05
C ARG A 81 14.82 -5.80 -18.62
N LEU A 82 13.63 -6.28 -18.28
CA LEU A 82 13.15 -7.63 -18.60
C LEU A 82 12.05 -7.67 -19.65
N PHE A 83 11.44 -6.52 -19.97
CA PHE A 83 10.27 -6.48 -20.84
C PHE A 83 10.49 -5.65 -22.11
N PHE A 84 10.98 -4.43 -21.97
CA PHE A 84 11.27 -3.58 -23.12
C PHE A 84 12.57 -3.98 -23.84
N VAL A 85 12.59 -3.75 -25.14
CA VAL A 85 13.82 -3.69 -25.93
C VAL A 85 14.20 -2.22 -26.20
N GLN A 86 15.44 -1.96 -26.58
CA GLN A 86 15.92 -0.60 -26.86
C GLN A 86 15.01 0.14 -27.87
N ALA A 87 14.55 -0.53 -28.91
CA ALA A 87 13.65 0.04 -29.92
C ALA A 87 12.30 0.49 -29.35
N ASP A 88 11.81 -0.15 -28.27
CA ASP A 88 10.59 0.27 -27.58
C ASP A 88 10.79 1.63 -26.89
N VAL A 89 11.95 1.81 -26.24
CA VAL A 89 12.32 3.09 -25.58
C VAL A 89 12.58 4.16 -26.64
N ASP A 90 13.32 3.84 -27.71
CA ASP A 90 13.65 4.75 -28.80
C ASP A 90 12.39 5.30 -29.47
N ARG A 91 11.32 4.52 -29.54
CA ARG A 91 10.02 4.95 -30.07
C ARG A 91 9.47 6.19 -29.37
N PHE A 92 9.70 6.32 -28.05
CA PHE A 92 9.20 7.44 -27.26
C PHE A 92 10.25 8.54 -27.01
N MET A 93 11.48 8.37 -27.47
CA MET A 93 12.54 9.39 -27.32
C MET A 93 12.16 10.78 -27.83
N PRO A 94 11.37 10.94 -28.92
CA PRO A 94 10.92 12.26 -29.38
C PRO A 94 10.06 13.03 -28.37
N GLU A 95 9.43 12.32 -27.42
CA GLU A 95 8.55 12.90 -26.39
C GLU A 95 9.27 13.14 -25.05
N ARG A 96 10.52 12.67 -24.92
CA ARG A 96 11.29 12.70 -23.67
C ARG A 96 11.44 14.10 -23.08
N ASP A 97 11.58 15.10 -23.92
CA ASP A 97 11.81 16.51 -23.52
C ASP A 97 10.49 17.28 -23.35
N LYS A 98 9.32 16.69 -23.72
CA LYS A 98 8.03 17.38 -23.84
C LYS A 98 7.00 17.02 -22.76
N LEU A 99 7.28 16.03 -21.91
CA LEU A 99 6.31 15.59 -20.91
C LEU A 99 5.80 16.72 -20.00
N GLY A 100 6.64 17.74 -19.77
CA GLY A 100 6.23 18.94 -19.04
C GLY A 100 5.21 19.78 -19.82
N ASP A 101 5.45 20.02 -21.10
CA ASP A 101 4.54 20.75 -21.97
C ASP A 101 3.21 19.97 -22.10
N ASP A 102 3.29 18.64 -22.26
CA ASP A 102 2.11 17.77 -22.32
C ASP A 102 1.24 17.87 -21.04
N ILE A 103 1.86 17.92 -19.85
CA ILE A 103 1.12 18.12 -18.59
C ILE A 103 0.43 19.49 -18.57
N TYR A 104 1.11 20.57 -19.02
CA TYR A 104 0.51 21.90 -19.09
C TYR A 104 -0.63 21.98 -20.11
N ASP A 105 -0.58 21.19 -21.17
CA ASP A 105 -1.61 21.05 -22.20
C ASP A 105 -2.71 20.03 -21.83
N GLU A 106 -2.70 19.52 -20.59
CA GLU A 106 -3.62 18.50 -20.09
C GLU A 106 -3.63 17.20 -20.95
N ASN A 107 -2.48 16.85 -21.54
CA ASN A 107 -2.30 15.68 -22.39
C ASN A 107 -1.42 14.62 -21.73
N LEU A 108 -2.02 13.53 -21.28
CA LEU A 108 -1.32 12.40 -20.67
C LEU A 108 -1.24 11.17 -21.59
N SER A 109 -1.37 11.35 -22.91
CA SER A 109 -1.39 10.23 -23.86
C SER A 109 -0.09 9.44 -23.90
N VAL A 110 1.07 10.10 -23.75
CA VAL A 110 2.41 9.47 -23.81
C VAL A 110 2.62 8.46 -22.67
N PRO A 111 2.45 8.79 -21.38
CA PRO A 111 2.64 7.82 -20.30
C PRO A 111 1.69 6.62 -20.43
N PHE A 112 0.44 6.83 -20.87
CA PHE A 112 -0.50 5.74 -21.10
C PHE A 112 -0.09 4.85 -22.29
N ALA A 113 0.43 5.44 -23.37
CA ALA A 113 0.95 4.67 -24.50
C ALA A 113 2.17 3.81 -24.12
N ILE A 114 3.07 4.34 -23.26
CA ILE A 114 4.20 3.59 -22.70
C ILE A 114 3.70 2.41 -21.86
N PHE A 115 2.72 2.64 -20.96
CA PHE A 115 2.16 1.58 -20.13
C PHE A 115 1.46 0.50 -20.95
N ASN A 116 0.65 0.86 -21.95
CA ASN A 116 -0.02 -0.11 -22.82
C ASN A 116 1.00 -0.98 -23.58
N LEU A 117 2.12 -0.40 -24.02
CA LEU A 117 3.21 -1.18 -24.61
C LEU A 117 3.86 -2.11 -23.55
N TYR A 118 4.06 -1.63 -22.32
CA TYR A 118 4.58 -2.44 -21.23
C TYR A 118 3.69 -3.67 -20.97
N GLU A 119 2.38 -3.50 -20.85
CA GLU A 119 1.43 -4.61 -20.66
C GLU A 119 1.53 -5.63 -21.81
N GLN A 120 1.61 -5.16 -23.05
CA GLN A 120 1.82 -6.01 -24.21
C GLN A 120 3.13 -6.82 -24.08
N ARG A 121 4.24 -6.16 -23.74
CA ARG A 121 5.54 -6.83 -23.57
C ARG A 121 5.52 -7.85 -22.42
N VAL A 122 4.84 -7.54 -21.33
CA VAL A 122 4.65 -8.50 -20.22
C VAL A 122 3.89 -9.74 -20.70
N ALA A 123 2.82 -9.57 -21.48
CA ALA A 123 2.06 -10.68 -22.03
C ALA A 123 2.91 -11.57 -22.94
N GLU A 124 3.68 -10.96 -23.85
CA GLU A 124 4.60 -11.67 -24.74
C GLU A 124 5.67 -12.45 -23.96
N ARG A 125 6.29 -11.82 -22.95
CA ARG A 125 7.39 -12.42 -22.18
C ARG A 125 6.91 -13.53 -21.24
N THR A 126 5.78 -13.36 -20.59
CA THR A 126 5.19 -14.39 -19.74
C THR A 126 4.71 -15.59 -20.54
N GLN A 127 4.14 -15.37 -21.74
CA GLN A 127 3.80 -16.46 -22.64
C GLN A 127 5.05 -17.21 -23.11
N TYR A 128 6.09 -16.49 -23.51
CA TYR A 128 7.37 -17.10 -23.91
C TYR A 128 7.98 -17.94 -22.77
N ALA A 129 7.96 -17.43 -21.54
CA ALA A 129 8.42 -18.17 -20.36
C ALA A 129 7.63 -19.47 -20.15
N ARG A 130 6.31 -19.42 -20.25
CA ARG A 130 5.43 -20.61 -20.14
C ARG A 130 5.69 -21.62 -21.25
N ASP A 131 6.00 -21.18 -22.48
CA ASP A 131 6.37 -22.06 -23.58
C ASP A 131 7.74 -22.73 -23.38
N LEU A 132 8.68 -22.04 -22.71
CA LEU A 132 9.95 -22.63 -22.30
C LEU A 132 9.79 -23.75 -21.26
N LEU A 133 8.78 -23.67 -20.38
CA LEU A 133 8.50 -24.72 -19.38
C LEU A 133 8.09 -26.06 -20.02
N LYS A 134 7.64 -26.07 -21.27
CA LYS A 134 7.31 -27.28 -22.04
C LYS A 134 8.55 -27.99 -22.57
N LYS A 135 9.73 -27.33 -22.52
CA LYS A 135 11.01 -27.84 -23.01
C LYS A 135 11.86 -28.35 -21.85
N THR A 136 12.92 -29.08 -22.17
CA THR A 136 13.96 -29.49 -21.21
C THR A 136 15.07 -28.47 -21.19
N PHE A 137 15.65 -28.23 -20.01
CA PHE A 137 16.83 -27.38 -19.85
C PHE A 137 18.08 -28.26 -19.71
N ASP A 138 19.14 -27.86 -20.40
CA ASP A 138 20.48 -28.42 -20.24
C ASP A 138 21.18 -27.70 -19.09
N PHE A 139 21.32 -28.40 -17.95
CA PHE A 139 21.96 -27.84 -16.75
C PHE A 139 23.49 -28.07 -16.72
N ASP A 140 24.03 -28.86 -17.66
CA ASP A 140 25.48 -29.09 -17.76
C ASP A 140 26.17 -27.94 -18.54
N LYS A 141 25.39 -27.13 -19.24
CA LYS A 141 25.88 -25.94 -19.93
C LYS A 141 26.28 -24.87 -18.92
N ASP A 142 27.57 -24.47 -18.94
CA ASP A 142 28.09 -23.37 -18.15
C ASP A 142 27.57 -22.03 -18.68
N GLU A 143 26.64 -21.43 -17.95
CA GLU A 143 26.07 -20.12 -18.25
C GLU A 143 25.59 -19.43 -16.98
N THR A 144 25.56 -18.10 -17.00
CA THR A 144 25.18 -17.27 -15.85
C THR A 144 23.92 -16.46 -16.11
N TYR A 145 23.18 -16.19 -15.05
CA TYR A 145 22.06 -15.25 -15.02
C TYR A 145 22.33 -14.18 -13.94
N ALA A 146 22.34 -12.90 -14.36
CA ALA A 146 22.50 -11.77 -13.44
C ALA A 146 21.14 -11.38 -12.87
N TYR A 147 21.01 -11.38 -11.54
CA TYR A 147 19.79 -10.97 -10.84
C TYR A 147 19.61 -9.46 -10.78
N GLN A 148 20.66 -8.75 -10.37
CA GLN A 148 20.64 -7.29 -10.26
C GLN A 148 20.85 -6.70 -11.65
N ARG A 149 19.81 -6.14 -12.22
CA ARG A 149 19.81 -5.62 -13.57
C ARG A 149 19.38 -4.15 -13.68
N ASP A 150 19.20 -3.49 -12.54
CA ASP A 150 18.81 -2.09 -12.44
C ASP A 150 19.69 -1.12 -13.25
N LYS A 151 20.95 -1.50 -13.49
CA LYS A 151 21.93 -0.75 -14.30
C LYS A 151 22.26 -1.41 -15.64
N ALA A 152 21.55 -2.47 -16.00
CA ALA A 152 21.77 -3.13 -17.29
C ALA A 152 21.23 -2.24 -18.44
N PRO A 153 21.85 -2.29 -19.64
CA PRO A 153 21.24 -1.69 -20.81
C PRO A 153 19.97 -2.44 -21.21
N TRP A 154 19.08 -1.78 -21.95
CA TRP A 154 17.97 -2.43 -22.62
C TRP A 154 18.50 -3.47 -23.62
N ALA A 155 17.82 -4.60 -23.74
CA ALA A 155 18.14 -5.60 -24.77
C ALA A 155 18.01 -4.95 -26.17
N LYS A 156 19.02 -5.17 -27.02
CA LYS A 156 19.06 -4.55 -28.36
C LYS A 156 18.06 -5.17 -29.34
N SER A 157 17.60 -6.39 -29.06
CA SER A 157 16.69 -7.11 -29.92
C SER A 157 15.83 -8.09 -29.11
N THR A 158 14.73 -8.55 -29.72
CA THR A 158 13.90 -9.63 -29.18
C THR A 158 14.71 -10.89 -28.95
N ALA A 159 15.66 -11.24 -29.82
CA ALA A 159 16.51 -12.41 -29.66
C ALA A 159 17.41 -12.35 -28.42
N GLU A 160 17.97 -11.17 -28.12
CA GLU A 160 18.75 -10.94 -26.89
C GLU A 160 17.85 -11.05 -25.65
N LEU A 161 16.66 -10.49 -25.71
CA LEU A 161 15.66 -10.58 -24.64
C LEU A 161 15.16 -12.02 -24.44
N ASP A 162 14.99 -12.78 -25.53
CA ASP A 162 14.63 -14.21 -25.49
C ASP A 162 15.70 -15.06 -24.79
N ASP A 163 16.99 -14.83 -25.05
CA ASP A 163 18.08 -15.52 -24.34
C ASP A 163 18.11 -15.13 -22.86
N LEU A 164 17.88 -13.87 -22.55
CA LEU A 164 17.77 -13.40 -21.15
C LEU A 164 16.63 -14.14 -20.42
N TRP A 165 15.45 -14.22 -21.02
CA TRP A 165 14.30 -14.92 -20.44
C TRP A 165 14.53 -16.42 -20.36
N ARG A 166 15.17 -17.03 -21.34
CA ARG A 166 15.57 -18.44 -21.29
C ARG A 166 16.46 -18.71 -20.06
N LYS A 167 17.47 -17.87 -19.82
CA LYS A 167 18.35 -17.97 -18.65
C LYS A 167 17.59 -17.77 -17.35
N ARG A 168 16.66 -16.79 -17.30
CA ARG A 168 15.81 -16.53 -16.15
C ARG A 168 14.96 -17.76 -15.80
N VAL A 169 14.22 -18.31 -16.76
CA VAL A 169 13.36 -19.47 -16.54
C VAL A 169 14.18 -20.70 -16.14
N LYS A 170 15.34 -20.94 -16.78
CA LYS A 170 16.28 -22.00 -16.39
C LYS A 170 16.75 -21.83 -14.94
N ASN A 171 17.08 -20.63 -14.54
CA ASN A 171 17.51 -20.33 -13.18
C ASN A 171 16.36 -20.51 -12.17
N ASP A 172 15.14 -20.05 -12.47
CA ASP A 172 13.97 -20.26 -11.62
C ASP A 172 13.68 -21.74 -11.43
N TRP A 173 13.80 -22.54 -12.52
CA TRP A 173 13.70 -23.99 -12.47
C TRP A 173 14.79 -24.63 -11.61
N LEU A 174 16.06 -24.23 -11.83
CA LEU A 174 17.19 -24.77 -11.08
C LEU A 174 17.04 -24.55 -9.58
N ARG A 175 16.59 -23.37 -9.17
CA ARG A 175 16.39 -23.06 -7.74
C ARG A 175 15.36 -23.99 -7.09
N LEU A 176 14.25 -24.26 -7.74
CA LEU A 176 13.23 -25.18 -7.24
C LEU A 176 13.74 -26.63 -7.23
N LYS A 177 14.53 -27.01 -8.23
CA LYS A 177 15.17 -28.34 -8.31
C LYS A 177 16.18 -28.54 -7.17
N LEU A 178 17.02 -27.56 -6.89
CA LEU A 178 17.94 -27.57 -5.76
C LEU A 178 17.22 -27.57 -4.39
N ALA A 179 16.00 -27.03 -4.33
CA ALA A 179 15.11 -27.14 -3.18
C ALA A 179 14.40 -28.51 -3.07
N GLY A 180 14.75 -29.49 -3.93
CA GLY A 180 14.23 -30.86 -3.87
C GLY A 180 12.87 -31.07 -4.54
N GLN A 181 12.36 -30.12 -5.33
CA GLN A 181 11.08 -30.29 -6.01
C GLN A 181 11.22 -31.18 -7.26
N ALA A 182 10.21 -32.01 -7.50
CA ALA A 182 10.12 -32.83 -8.72
C ALA A 182 9.79 -31.95 -9.95
N ASP A 183 10.30 -32.32 -11.13
CA ASP A 183 10.17 -31.55 -12.37
C ASP A 183 8.72 -31.22 -12.75
N ALA A 184 7.77 -32.17 -12.52
CA ALA A 184 6.35 -31.90 -12.76
C ALA A 184 5.81 -30.78 -11.86
N LYS A 185 6.18 -30.77 -10.57
CA LYS A 185 5.76 -29.74 -9.62
C LYS A 185 6.43 -28.41 -9.89
N ILE A 186 7.70 -28.40 -10.31
CA ILE A 186 8.41 -27.19 -10.74
C ILE A 186 7.67 -26.52 -11.91
N ARG A 187 7.30 -27.31 -12.92
CA ARG A 187 6.57 -26.81 -14.09
C ARG A 187 5.24 -26.18 -13.71
N GLU A 188 4.44 -26.89 -12.92
CA GLU A 188 3.16 -26.35 -12.41
C GLU A 188 3.34 -25.06 -11.64
N THR A 189 4.33 -25.03 -10.74
CA THR A 189 4.61 -23.85 -9.88
C THR A 189 5.03 -22.64 -10.71
N LEU A 190 5.93 -22.82 -11.68
CA LEU A 190 6.42 -21.71 -12.50
C LEU A 190 5.35 -21.25 -13.51
N ASP A 191 4.57 -22.16 -14.10
CA ASP A 191 3.45 -21.82 -14.97
C ASP A 191 2.44 -20.93 -14.23
N LYS A 192 2.04 -21.33 -13.01
CA LYS A 192 1.15 -20.54 -12.15
C LYS A 192 1.77 -19.18 -11.79
N ARG A 193 3.09 -19.11 -11.49
CA ARG A 193 3.77 -17.83 -11.16
C ARG A 193 3.76 -16.86 -12.34
N TYR A 194 4.07 -17.31 -13.55
CA TYR A 194 4.08 -16.44 -14.73
C TYR A 194 2.66 -16.04 -15.16
N ALA A 195 1.67 -16.93 -15.04
CA ALA A 195 0.27 -16.57 -15.25
C ALA A 195 -0.20 -15.50 -14.26
N ASN A 196 0.02 -15.71 -12.96
CA ASN A 196 -0.37 -14.76 -11.92
C ASN A 196 0.36 -13.40 -12.05
N TYR A 197 1.58 -13.39 -12.60
CA TYR A 197 2.28 -12.13 -12.88
C TYR A 197 1.54 -11.32 -13.95
N LEU A 198 1.19 -11.95 -15.06
CA LEU A 198 0.41 -11.31 -16.12
C LEU A 198 -0.95 -10.83 -15.63
N ASP A 199 -1.64 -11.66 -14.84
CA ASP A 199 -2.96 -11.32 -14.29
C ASP A 199 -2.89 -10.06 -13.40
N ARG A 200 -1.82 -9.92 -12.59
CA ARG A 200 -1.62 -8.70 -11.79
C ARG A 200 -1.42 -7.45 -12.66
N ILE A 201 -0.64 -7.57 -13.75
CA ILE A 201 -0.43 -6.41 -14.65
C ILE A 201 -1.74 -6.05 -15.36
N ARG A 202 -2.53 -7.01 -15.78
CA ARG A 202 -3.84 -6.79 -16.40
C ARG A 202 -4.89 -6.21 -15.46
N GLN A 203 -4.70 -6.32 -14.17
CA GLN A 203 -5.56 -5.71 -13.17
C GLN A 203 -5.25 -4.22 -12.91
N ILE A 204 -4.12 -3.71 -13.39
CA ILE A 204 -3.75 -2.30 -13.31
C ILE A 204 -4.77 -1.48 -14.11
N ASP A 205 -5.35 -0.46 -13.48
CA ASP A 205 -6.34 0.42 -14.12
C ASP A 205 -5.73 1.78 -14.50
N SER A 206 -6.57 2.68 -15.01
CA SER A 206 -6.17 4.03 -15.42
C SER A 206 -5.60 4.85 -14.25
N GLU A 207 -6.14 4.67 -13.04
CA GLU A 207 -5.69 5.39 -11.85
C GLU A 207 -4.30 4.93 -11.39
N ASP A 208 -4.04 3.63 -11.44
CA ASP A 208 -2.72 3.07 -11.11
C ASP A 208 -1.64 3.58 -12.08
N VAL A 209 -1.96 3.65 -13.39
CA VAL A 209 -1.04 4.19 -14.42
C VAL A 209 -0.75 5.66 -14.15
N PHE A 210 -1.79 6.43 -13.91
CA PHE A 210 -1.69 7.86 -13.60
C PHE A 210 -0.85 8.09 -12.34
N GLN A 211 -1.16 7.39 -11.24
CA GLN A 211 -0.41 7.49 -9.98
C GLN A 211 1.07 7.13 -10.17
N THR A 212 1.37 6.09 -10.96
CA THR A 212 2.76 5.68 -11.26
C THR A 212 3.51 6.78 -12.00
N PHE A 213 2.87 7.39 -13.01
CA PHE A 213 3.46 8.51 -13.76
C PHE A 213 3.66 9.74 -12.88
N MET A 214 2.66 10.14 -12.10
CA MET A 214 2.78 11.29 -11.21
C MET A 214 3.82 11.07 -10.11
N ASN A 215 4.00 9.83 -9.65
CA ASN A 215 5.09 9.49 -8.73
C ASN A 215 6.45 9.49 -9.42
N ALA A 216 6.56 9.16 -10.71
CA ALA A 216 7.80 9.36 -11.46
C ALA A 216 8.17 10.86 -11.50
N TYR A 217 7.21 11.76 -11.62
CA TYR A 217 7.44 13.21 -11.51
C TYR A 217 7.82 13.62 -10.09
N ALA A 218 6.99 13.36 -9.10
CA ALA A 218 7.20 13.78 -7.72
C ALA A 218 8.57 13.32 -7.17
N LEU A 219 8.92 12.06 -7.39
CA LEU A 219 10.20 11.46 -6.99
C LEU A 219 11.39 11.98 -7.80
N SER A 220 11.19 12.65 -8.93
CA SER A 220 12.27 13.31 -9.68
C SER A 220 12.71 14.62 -9.03
N ILE A 221 11.88 15.20 -8.17
CA ILE A 221 12.18 16.40 -7.39
C ILE A 221 12.83 16.01 -6.05
N ASP A 222 12.20 15.08 -5.32
CA ASP A 222 12.57 14.71 -3.94
C ASP A 222 12.08 13.28 -3.61
N PRO A 223 12.89 12.44 -2.96
CA PRO A 223 12.54 11.05 -2.66
C PRO A 223 11.38 10.89 -1.65
N HIS A 224 10.91 11.97 -1.03
CA HIS A 224 9.84 11.95 -0.03
C HIS A 224 8.54 12.60 -0.51
N THR A 225 8.55 13.18 -1.71
CA THR A 225 7.38 13.78 -2.34
C THR A 225 6.65 12.73 -3.18
N ASN A 226 5.34 12.58 -2.95
CA ASN A 226 4.52 11.57 -3.62
C ASN A 226 3.17 12.15 -4.01
N TYR A 227 2.63 11.69 -5.13
CA TYR A 227 1.22 11.79 -5.45
C TYR A 227 0.49 10.56 -4.90
N LEU A 228 -0.60 10.80 -4.19
CA LEU A 228 -1.51 9.79 -3.67
C LEU A 228 -2.83 9.92 -4.43
N GLY A 229 -3.16 8.94 -5.28
CA GLY A 229 -4.48 8.87 -5.88
C GLY A 229 -5.56 8.72 -4.80
N PRO A 230 -6.85 8.89 -5.12
CA PRO A 230 -7.93 8.93 -4.14
C PRO A 230 -7.92 7.74 -3.16
N ARG A 231 -7.71 6.53 -3.67
CA ARG A 231 -7.62 5.31 -2.86
C ARG A 231 -6.38 5.31 -1.93
N ALA A 232 -5.23 5.74 -2.44
CA ALA A 232 -4.00 5.81 -1.66
C ALA A 232 -4.08 6.88 -0.57
N SER A 233 -4.74 8.01 -0.85
CA SER A 233 -5.05 9.07 0.09
C SER A 233 -5.97 8.56 1.21
N GLU A 234 -7.08 7.89 0.88
CA GLU A 234 -7.97 7.30 1.88
C GLU A 234 -7.25 6.29 2.79
N ASN A 235 -6.42 5.42 2.22
CA ASN A 235 -5.64 4.45 3.00
C ASN A 235 -4.62 5.13 3.92
N PHE A 236 -3.98 6.22 3.46
CA PHE A 236 -3.09 7.03 4.29
C PHE A 236 -3.85 7.65 5.48
N ASP A 237 -5.00 8.22 5.22
CA ASP A 237 -5.89 8.80 6.23
C ASP A 237 -6.32 7.78 7.28
N ILE A 238 -6.75 6.58 6.84
CA ILE A 238 -7.12 5.48 7.73
C ILE A 238 -5.94 5.11 8.65
N ALA A 239 -4.74 5.02 8.09
CA ALA A 239 -3.54 4.70 8.87
C ALA A 239 -3.18 5.79 9.88
N MET A 240 -3.42 7.07 9.56
CA MET A 240 -3.17 8.19 10.47
C MET A 240 -4.27 8.35 11.52
N LYS A 241 -5.54 8.19 11.14
CA LYS A 241 -6.70 8.32 12.05
C LYS A 241 -6.92 7.07 12.92
N LEU A 242 -6.28 5.95 12.60
CA LEU A 242 -6.52 4.61 13.16
C LEU A 242 -8.01 4.26 13.21
N SER A 243 -8.75 4.68 12.20
CA SER A 243 -10.16 4.37 12.06
C SER A 243 -10.59 4.41 10.60
N LEU A 244 -11.58 3.61 10.26
CA LEU A 244 -12.21 3.59 8.94
C LEU A 244 -13.74 3.56 9.07
N GLU A 245 -14.43 3.94 8.00
CA GLU A 245 -15.87 3.75 7.89
C GLU A 245 -16.16 2.50 7.07
N GLY A 246 -16.80 1.52 7.68
CA GLY A 246 -17.01 0.22 7.04
C GLY A 246 -17.63 -0.82 7.94
N ILE A 247 -17.32 -2.09 7.66
CA ILE A 247 -17.93 -3.24 8.36
C ILE A 247 -17.06 -3.83 9.48
N GLY A 248 -15.79 -3.45 9.59
CA GLY A 248 -14.87 -4.01 10.59
C GLY A 248 -14.47 -5.45 10.29
N ALA A 249 -14.00 -5.71 9.07
CA ALA A 249 -13.38 -6.96 8.67
C ALA A 249 -12.06 -6.68 7.94
N VAL A 250 -11.04 -7.48 8.24
CA VAL A 250 -9.79 -7.51 7.47
C VAL A 250 -9.94 -8.55 6.38
N LEU A 251 -9.74 -8.13 5.14
CA LEU A 251 -9.94 -8.97 3.98
C LEU A 251 -8.59 -9.36 3.36
N GLN A 252 -8.58 -10.52 2.71
CA GLN A 252 -7.43 -10.99 1.94
C GLN A 252 -7.90 -11.68 0.66
N ARG A 253 -7.02 -11.73 -0.33
CA ARG A 253 -7.26 -12.55 -1.52
C ARG A 253 -7.02 -14.03 -1.21
N ASP A 254 -7.96 -14.88 -1.60
CA ASP A 254 -7.89 -16.34 -1.54
C ASP A 254 -8.30 -16.91 -2.90
N ASP A 255 -7.30 -17.23 -3.74
CA ASP A 255 -7.45 -17.53 -5.17
C ASP A 255 -8.28 -16.46 -5.92
N ASP A 256 -9.48 -16.79 -6.37
CA ASP A 256 -10.39 -15.89 -7.08
C ASP A 256 -11.38 -15.18 -6.14
N TYR A 257 -11.29 -15.41 -4.83
CA TYR A 257 -12.21 -14.86 -3.84
C TYR A 257 -11.56 -13.79 -2.96
N THR A 258 -12.39 -12.91 -2.43
CA THR A 258 -12.06 -12.06 -1.30
C THR A 258 -12.54 -12.73 -0.02
N ALA A 259 -11.62 -13.17 0.84
CA ALA A 259 -11.94 -13.90 2.06
C ALA A 259 -11.74 -13.02 3.31
N ILE A 260 -12.52 -13.28 4.36
CA ILE A 260 -12.38 -12.64 5.68
C ILE A 260 -11.19 -13.29 6.38
N ARG A 261 -10.13 -12.50 6.63
CA ARG A 261 -8.95 -12.90 7.42
C ARG A 261 -9.16 -12.71 8.90
N GLU A 262 -9.83 -11.61 9.27
CA GLU A 262 -10.03 -11.23 10.67
C GLU A 262 -11.30 -10.39 10.82
N ILE A 263 -11.97 -10.51 11.96
CA ILE A 263 -13.15 -9.72 12.31
C ILE A 263 -12.79 -8.80 13.47
N VAL A 264 -12.84 -7.48 13.21
CA VAL A 264 -12.47 -6.46 14.19
C VAL A 264 -13.51 -6.40 15.29
N ALA A 265 -13.09 -6.61 16.54
CA ALA A 265 -13.97 -6.56 17.70
C ALA A 265 -14.72 -5.22 17.79
N GLY A 266 -16.02 -5.27 18.10
CA GLY A 266 -16.89 -4.09 18.18
C GLY A 266 -17.31 -3.51 16.82
N GLY A 267 -16.78 -3.98 15.70
CA GLY A 267 -17.21 -3.59 14.37
C GLY A 267 -18.56 -4.22 13.97
N PRO A 268 -19.25 -3.69 12.94
CA PRO A 268 -20.54 -4.21 12.47
C PRO A 268 -20.54 -5.70 12.13
N ALA A 269 -19.46 -6.21 11.52
CA ALA A 269 -19.33 -7.64 11.22
C ALA A 269 -19.31 -8.48 12.49
N ALA A 270 -18.52 -8.10 13.50
CA ALA A 270 -18.45 -8.77 14.81
C ALA A 270 -19.81 -8.73 15.52
N LEU A 271 -20.43 -7.56 15.59
CA LEU A 271 -21.72 -7.36 16.28
C LEU A 271 -22.87 -8.13 15.62
N SER A 272 -22.79 -8.38 14.31
CA SER A 272 -23.81 -9.18 13.61
C SER A 272 -23.80 -10.65 14.01
N GLY A 273 -22.64 -11.18 14.42
CA GLY A 273 -22.44 -12.60 14.73
C GLY A 273 -22.60 -13.55 13.53
N LYS A 274 -22.66 -13.02 12.30
CA LYS A 274 -22.98 -13.78 11.08
C LYS A 274 -21.77 -14.18 10.25
N PHE A 275 -20.60 -13.65 10.57
CA PHE A 275 -19.37 -13.89 9.80
C PHE A 275 -18.40 -14.76 10.57
N LYS A 276 -17.62 -15.53 9.82
CA LYS A 276 -16.48 -16.33 10.32
C LYS A 276 -15.23 -16.00 9.51
N VAL A 277 -14.07 -16.22 10.13
CA VAL A 277 -12.80 -16.19 9.41
C VAL A 277 -12.79 -17.28 8.35
N GLY A 278 -12.37 -16.94 7.13
CA GLY A 278 -12.39 -17.81 5.96
C GLY A 278 -13.66 -17.70 5.11
N ASP A 279 -14.71 -17.01 5.56
CA ASP A 279 -15.88 -16.73 4.71
C ASP A 279 -15.45 -15.91 3.48
N ARG A 280 -16.01 -16.27 2.32
CA ARG A 280 -15.67 -15.68 1.02
C ARG A 280 -16.80 -14.77 0.55
N ILE A 281 -16.46 -13.54 0.21
CA ILE A 281 -17.40 -12.54 -0.33
C ILE A 281 -17.47 -12.77 -1.83
N VAL A 282 -18.64 -13.10 -2.34
CA VAL A 282 -18.89 -13.37 -3.75
C VAL A 282 -19.73 -12.29 -4.42
N GLY A 283 -20.44 -11.46 -3.63
CA GLY A 283 -21.24 -10.37 -4.17
C GLY A 283 -21.37 -9.22 -3.19
N VAL A 284 -21.46 -7.99 -3.72
CA VAL A 284 -21.62 -6.75 -2.94
C VAL A 284 -22.74 -5.89 -3.50
N GLY A 285 -23.70 -5.48 -2.65
CA GLY A 285 -24.79 -4.58 -3.01
C GLY A 285 -24.86 -3.35 -2.13
N GLN A 286 -25.27 -2.23 -2.70
CA GLN A 286 -25.42 -0.97 -1.98
C GLN A 286 -26.87 -0.74 -1.56
N GLY A 287 -27.05 -0.14 -0.37
CA GLY A 287 -28.37 0.19 0.18
C GLY A 287 -29.20 -1.06 0.52
N ALA A 288 -30.46 -0.85 0.85
CA ALA A 288 -31.37 -1.93 1.28
C ALA A 288 -31.81 -2.86 0.14
N SER A 289 -31.80 -2.40 -1.13
CA SER A 289 -32.40 -3.10 -2.26
C SER A 289 -31.67 -2.95 -3.60
N GLY A 290 -30.47 -2.33 -3.63
CA GLY A 290 -29.67 -2.19 -4.86
C GLY A 290 -29.28 -3.54 -5.45
N PRO A 291 -28.82 -3.63 -6.70
CA PRO A 291 -28.35 -4.89 -7.28
C PRO A 291 -27.12 -5.41 -6.53
N ILE A 292 -26.99 -6.74 -6.43
CA ILE A 292 -25.77 -7.39 -5.99
C ILE A 292 -24.86 -7.50 -7.22
N VAL A 293 -23.65 -6.99 -7.08
CA VAL A 293 -22.59 -7.09 -8.09
C VAL A 293 -21.72 -8.28 -7.73
N ASP A 294 -21.55 -9.20 -8.66
CA ASP A 294 -20.60 -10.32 -8.51
C ASP A 294 -19.17 -9.77 -8.48
N VAL A 295 -18.40 -10.15 -7.47
CA VAL A 295 -17.02 -9.68 -7.24
C VAL A 295 -15.99 -10.82 -7.28
N VAL A 296 -16.37 -12.00 -7.72
CA VAL A 296 -15.43 -13.12 -7.87
C VAL A 296 -14.41 -12.78 -8.96
N GLY A 297 -13.14 -12.97 -8.65
CA GLY A 297 -12.02 -12.64 -9.56
C GLY A 297 -11.61 -11.15 -9.56
N TRP A 298 -12.31 -10.28 -8.84
CA TRP A 298 -11.95 -8.87 -8.76
C TRP A 298 -10.66 -8.67 -7.93
N ARG A 299 -10.02 -7.51 -8.14
CA ARG A 299 -8.95 -7.05 -7.24
C ARG A 299 -9.51 -6.87 -5.84
N LEU A 300 -8.70 -7.25 -4.84
CA LEU A 300 -9.07 -7.07 -3.44
C LEU A 300 -9.47 -5.61 -3.12
N ASP A 301 -8.68 -4.66 -3.63
CA ASP A 301 -8.93 -3.23 -3.40
C ASP A 301 -10.27 -2.77 -3.96
N ASP A 302 -10.65 -3.23 -5.16
CA ASP A 302 -11.93 -2.88 -5.79
C ASP A 302 -13.13 -3.45 -5.01
N VAL A 303 -12.96 -4.65 -4.42
CA VAL A 303 -13.97 -5.24 -3.53
C VAL A 303 -14.05 -4.45 -2.22
N VAL A 304 -12.92 -4.07 -1.65
CA VAL A 304 -12.83 -3.26 -0.42
C VAL A 304 -13.53 -1.90 -0.62
N ASP A 305 -13.30 -1.22 -1.75
CA ASP A 305 -13.94 0.06 -2.08
C ASP A 305 -15.46 -0.07 -2.18
N LYS A 306 -15.98 -1.20 -2.70
CA LYS A 306 -17.41 -1.47 -2.71
C LYS A 306 -17.97 -1.74 -1.31
N ILE A 307 -17.17 -2.30 -0.39
CA ILE A 307 -17.60 -2.62 0.96
C ILE A 307 -17.51 -1.41 1.88
N ARG A 308 -16.48 -0.57 1.76
CA ARG A 308 -16.36 0.73 2.43
C ARG A 308 -17.45 1.70 1.93
N GLY A 309 -17.59 2.82 2.59
CA GLY A 309 -18.49 3.90 2.23
C GLY A 309 -18.98 4.64 3.45
N GLU A 310 -19.77 5.69 3.23
CA GLU A 310 -20.23 6.61 4.25
C GLU A 310 -20.87 5.91 5.45
N LYS A 311 -20.55 6.42 6.63
CA LYS A 311 -21.13 5.99 7.90
C LYS A 311 -22.66 6.01 7.83
N ASP A 312 -23.30 5.05 8.51
CA ASP A 312 -24.75 4.89 8.59
C ASP A 312 -25.44 4.46 7.28
N THR A 313 -24.68 4.20 6.21
CA THR A 313 -25.17 3.59 4.99
C THR A 313 -25.18 2.05 5.08
N THR A 314 -26.01 1.40 4.27
CA THR A 314 -26.12 -0.07 4.26
C THR A 314 -25.32 -0.67 3.12
N VAL A 315 -24.54 -1.72 3.42
CA VAL A 315 -23.93 -2.63 2.45
C VAL A 315 -24.51 -4.03 2.63
N ARG A 316 -24.77 -4.73 1.54
CA ARG A 316 -25.19 -6.14 1.55
C ARG A 316 -24.11 -7.00 0.93
N LEU A 317 -23.72 -8.03 1.64
CA LEU A 317 -22.68 -8.97 1.21
C LEU A 317 -23.33 -10.32 0.93
N GLU A 318 -23.10 -10.84 -0.26
CA GLU A 318 -23.36 -12.23 -0.58
C GLU A 318 -22.12 -13.04 -0.22
N VAL A 319 -22.29 -13.99 0.69
CA VAL A 319 -21.19 -14.69 1.37
C VAL A 319 -21.30 -16.18 1.10
N LEU A 320 -20.22 -16.77 0.68
CA LEU A 320 -20.04 -18.23 0.62
C LEU A 320 -19.29 -18.66 1.89
N PRO A 321 -19.92 -19.44 2.80
CA PRO A 321 -19.30 -19.85 4.05
C PRO A 321 -17.98 -20.59 3.87
N ALA A 322 -17.07 -20.45 4.83
CA ALA A 322 -15.73 -21.04 4.78
C ALA A 322 -15.73 -22.56 4.62
N ASP A 323 -16.70 -23.24 5.21
CA ASP A 323 -16.89 -24.68 5.19
C ASP A 323 -17.69 -25.18 3.97
N ALA A 324 -18.22 -24.29 3.14
CA ALA A 324 -18.94 -24.63 1.92
C ALA A 324 -17.99 -24.84 0.73
N GLY A 325 -18.31 -25.79 -0.15
CA GLY A 325 -17.63 -25.93 -1.44
C GLY A 325 -17.94 -24.76 -2.39
N PRO A 326 -17.30 -24.69 -3.58
CA PRO A 326 -17.52 -23.62 -4.56
C PRO A 326 -19.00 -23.45 -4.98
N ASP A 327 -19.76 -24.55 -5.01
CA ASP A 327 -21.17 -24.59 -5.36
C ASP A 327 -22.09 -24.53 -4.12
N GLY A 328 -21.55 -24.11 -2.97
CA GLY A 328 -22.27 -24.02 -1.71
C GLY A 328 -23.37 -22.95 -1.73
N LYS A 329 -24.30 -23.05 -0.77
CA LYS A 329 -25.36 -22.04 -0.64
C LYS A 329 -24.76 -20.73 -0.15
N HIS A 330 -25.06 -19.64 -0.83
CA HIS A 330 -24.69 -18.30 -0.43
C HIS A 330 -25.67 -17.74 0.59
N GLU A 331 -25.16 -16.91 1.49
CA GLU A 331 -25.94 -16.15 2.46
C GLU A 331 -25.88 -14.66 2.16
N LEU A 332 -27.05 -13.98 2.16
CA LEU A 332 -27.09 -12.53 1.96
C LEU A 332 -27.16 -11.85 3.34
N ILE A 333 -26.13 -11.09 3.67
CA ILE A 333 -25.98 -10.42 4.97
C ILE A 333 -25.95 -8.91 4.75
N ALA A 334 -26.88 -8.18 5.37
CA ALA A 334 -26.91 -6.73 5.37
C ALA A 334 -26.23 -6.17 6.63
N LEU A 335 -25.36 -5.19 6.43
CA LEU A 335 -24.65 -4.47 7.51
C LEU A 335 -24.80 -2.97 7.33
N VAL A 336 -24.90 -2.25 8.44
CA VAL A 336 -24.79 -0.78 8.44
C VAL A 336 -23.35 -0.40 8.74
N ARG A 337 -22.73 0.37 7.84
CA ARG A 337 -21.37 0.87 8.01
C ARG A 337 -21.26 1.75 9.26
N LYS A 338 -20.21 1.62 10.01
CA LYS A 338 -19.92 2.44 11.18
C LYS A 338 -18.44 2.83 11.18
N LYS A 339 -18.10 3.84 12.00
CA LYS A 339 -16.70 4.10 12.33
C LYS A 339 -16.15 2.89 13.12
N VAL A 340 -15.09 2.30 12.61
CA VAL A 340 -14.39 1.16 13.20
C VAL A 340 -13.00 1.63 13.61
N ASN A 341 -12.65 1.50 14.88
CA ASN A 341 -11.32 1.84 15.37
C ASN A 341 -10.34 0.68 15.15
N ILE A 342 -9.11 0.99 14.75
CA ILE A 342 -8.03 0.02 14.54
C ILE A 342 -7.14 0.02 15.78
N GLU A 343 -7.67 -0.52 16.91
CA GLU A 343 -6.97 -0.53 18.21
C GLU A 343 -5.64 -1.33 18.18
N GLU A 344 -5.50 -2.27 17.24
CA GLU A 344 -4.28 -3.07 17.14
C GLU A 344 -3.05 -2.26 16.74
N GLN A 345 -3.24 -1.17 16.01
CA GLN A 345 -2.18 -0.26 15.58
C GLN A 345 -1.97 0.93 16.52
N ALA A 346 -2.76 1.01 17.60
CA ALA A 346 -2.57 2.04 18.62
C ALA A 346 -1.38 1.71 19.54
N ALA A 347 -0.93 2.71 20.31
CA ALA A 347 0.08 2.53 21.35
C ALA A 347 -0.40 1.50 22.38
N LYS A 348 0.50 0.61 22.82
CA LYS A 348 0.24 -0.43 23.80
C LYS A 348 1.30 -0.43 24.89
N SER A 349 0.94 -0.85 26.09
CA SER A 349 1.92 -1.03 27.17
C SER A 349 1.93 -2.45 27.71
N SER A 350 3.07 -2.85 28.22
CA SER A 350 3.29 -4.06 28.99
C SER A 350 4.27 -3.78 30.13
N VAL A 351 4.34 -4.68 31.12
CA VAL A 351 5.33 -4.60 32.20
C VAL A 351 6.21 -5.83 32.15
N ILE A 352 7.50 -5.64 32.24
CA ILE A 352 8.50 -6.70 32.37
C ILE A 352 9.18 -6.59 33.72
N ASP A 353 9.35 -7.74 34.37
CA ASP A 353 10.06 -7.84 35.64
C ASP A 353 11.51 -8.28 35.37
N ILE A 354 12.47 -7.48 35.83
CA ILE A 354 13.89 -7.72 35.68
C ILE A 354 14.49 -8.02 37.06
N LYS A 355 15.16 -9.16 37.20
CA LYS A 355 15.90 -9.49 38.42
C LYS A 355 17.20 -8.68 38.49
N ASP A 356 17.36 -7.94 39.61
CA ASP A 356 18.55 -7.13 39.91
C ASP A 356 19.05 -7.56 41.31
N GLY A 357 19.84 -8.61 41.38
CA GLY A 357 20.20 -9.27 42.61
C GLY A 357 18.95 -9.85 43.32
N ASP A 358 18.76 -9.47 44.58
CA ASP A 358 17.57 -9.87 45.38
C ASP A 358 16.34 -9.00 45.10
N ALA A 359 16.48 -7.91 44.35
CA ALA A 359 15.39 -7.03 43.99
C ALA A 359 14.76 -7.42 42.62
N THR A 360 13.49 -7.12 42.46
CA THR A 360 12.80 -7.17 41.17
C THR A 360 12.51 -5.74 40.72
N ARG A 361 13.02 -5.34 39.56
CA ARG A 361 12.73 -4.05 38.92
C ARG A 361 11.61 -4.23 37.91
N ARG A 362 10.61 -3.38 37.99
CA ARG A 362 9.48 -3.38 37.06
C ARG A 362 9.68 -2.33 35.99
N VAL A 363 9.75 -2.72 34.73
CA VAL A 363 9.91 -1.80 33.59
C VAL A 363 8.65 -1.79 32.77
N GLY A 364 8.01 -0.62 32.68
CA GLY A 364 6.90 -0.38 31.78
C GLY A 364 7.42 -0.20 30.34
N VAL A 365 6.96 -1.00 29.41
CA VAL A 365 7.29 -0.88 27.99
C VAL A 365 6.09 -0.30 27.26
N ILE A 366 6.30 0.81 26.52
CA ILE A 366 5.30 1.40 25.63
C ILE A 366 5.77 1.18 24.21
N SER A 367 5.02 0.42 23.42
CA SER A 367 5.23 0.25 21.98
C SER A 367 4.38 1.26 21.22
N LEU A 368 5.01 2.13 20.43
CA LEU A 368 4.36 3.12 19.60
C LEU A 368 4.67 2.84 18.12
N PRO A 369 3.73 2.26 17.34
CA PRO A 369 3.97 1.88 15.95
C PRO A 369 4.09 3.08 15.00
N THR A 370 3.38 4.19 15.27
CA THR A 370 3.41 5.43 14.48
C THR A 370 2.95 6.61 15.32
N PHE A 371 3.31 7.83 14.95
CA PHE A 371 2.80 9.06 15.57
C PHE A 371 1.47 9.46 14.90
N TYR A 372 0.42 8.69 15.22
CA TYR A 372 -0.91 8.83 14.64
C TYR A 372 -1.69 10.03 15.20
N GLU A 373 -2.50 10.65 14.34
CA GLU A 373 -3.35 11.79 14.67
C GLU A 373 -4.57 11.84 13.75
N ASP A 374 -5.76 12.03 14.30
CA ASP A 374 -6.96 12.38 13.52
C ASP A 374 -6.96 13.90 13.27
N PHE A 375 -6.29 14.31 12.17
CA PHE A 375 -6.12 15.70 11.79
C PHE A 375 -7.47 16.45 11.61
N ASP A 376 -8.47 15.75 11.05
CA ASP A 376 -9.77 16.36 10.78
C ASP A 376 -10.55 16.59 12.06
N ALA A 377 -10.58 15.62 12.97
CA ALA A 377 -11.23 15.77 14.25
C ALA A 377 -10.56 16.88 15.06
N ARG A 378 -9.22 16.96 15.04
CA ARG A 378 -8.47 18.03 15.69
C ARG A 378 -8.83 19.40 15.10
N ARG A 379 -8.88 19.55 13.77
CA ARG A 379 -9.28 20.82 13.11
C ARG A 379 -10.69 21.27 13.46
N ARG A 380 -11.62 20.30 13.59
CA ARG A 380 -13.00 20.56 14.03
C ARG A 380 -13.12 20.90 15.52
N GLY A 381 -12.02 20.82 16.28
CA GLY A 381 -12.01 21.10 17.72
C GLY A 381 -12.56 19.97 18.58
N ASP A 382 -12.61 18.73 18.08
CA ASP A 382 -12.99 17.57 18.87
C ASP A 382 -11.96 17.33 19.96
N LYS A 383 -12.39 17.47 21.20
CA LYS A 383 -11.51 17.25 22.38
C LYS A 383 -11.09 15.80 22.57
N ASN A 384 -11.75 14.85 21.90
CA ASN A 384 -11.49 13.41 22.01
C ASN A 384 -10.94 12.78 20.73
N TYR A 385 -10.30 13.58 19.84
CA TYR A 385 -9.68 13.06 18.63
C TYR A 385 -8.61 12.00 18.94
N LYS A 386 -8.41 11.05 18.05
CA LYS A 386 -7.37 10.01 18.16
C LYS A 386 -5.99 10.63 18.07
N SER A 387 -5.12 10.37 19.07
CA SER A 387 -3.81 10.98 19.22
C SER A 387 -2.85 10.04 19.93
N ALA A 388 -1.65 9.87 19.38
CA ALA A 388 -0.58 9.09 19.99
C ALA A 388 -0.20 9.62 21.37
N THR A 389 -0.07 10.94 21.50
CA THR A 389 0.27 11.61 22.77
C THR A 389 -0.74 11.31 23.87
N ARG A 390 -2.03 11.38 23.54
CA ARG A 390 -3.10 11.10 24.51
C ARG A 390 -3.14 9.66 24.96
N ASP A 391 -2.96 8.74 24.00
CA ASP A 391 -2.94 7.32 24.32
C ASP A 391 -1.72 6.97 25.18
N VAL A 392 -0.53 7.51 24.84
CA VAL A 392 0.69 7.34 25.65
C VAL A 392 0.52 7.95 27.05
N ALA A 393 -0.10 9.12 27.19
CA ALA A 393 -0.37 9.71 28.50
C ALA A 393 -1.23 8.79 29.38
N LYS A 394 -2.31 8.21 28.83
CA LYS A 394 -3.15 7.24 29.55
C LYS A 394 -2.38 5.97 29.93
N LEU A 395 -1.50 5.47 29.02
CA LEU A 395 -0.66 4.30 29.31
C LEU A 395 0.34 4.59 30.45
N LEU A 396 0.94 5.81 30.47
CA LEU A 396 1.82 6.24 31.55
C LEU A 396 1.08 6.30 32.89
N ASP A 397 -0.16 6.81 32.93
CA ASP A 397 -0.97 6.79 34.16
C ASP A 397 -1.24 5.35 34.62
N GLY A 398 -1.53 4.43 33.71
CA GLY A 398 -1.70 3.00 34.02
C GLY A 398 -0.42 2.34 34.53
N LEU A 399 0.74 2.69 33.98
CA LEU A 399 2.05 2.18 34.44
C LEU A 399 2.44 2.74 35.82
N LYS A 400 2.16 4.03 36.09
CA LYS A 400 2.33 4.60 37.45
C LYS A 400 1.49 3.89 38.48
N ALA A 401 0.23 3.60 38.17
CA ALA A 401 -0.67 2.86 39.06
C ALA A 401 -0.15 1.43 39.35
N GLN A 402 0.65 0.87 38.44
CA GLN A 402 1.31 -0.42 38.59
C GLN A 402 2.68 -0.31 39.29
N HIS A 403 3.10 0.89 39.71
CA HIS A 403 4.37 1.15 40.40
C HIS A 403 5.61 0.66 39.62
N VAL A 404 5.71 1.00 38.31
CA VAL A 404 6.89 0.67 37.54
C VAL A 404 8.08 1.55 37.95
N ASP A 405 9.30 0.98 37.98
CA ASP A 405 10.54 1.68 38.34
C ASP A 405 11.09 2.54 37.18
N ALA A 406 10.82 2.11 35.93
CA ALA A 406 11.31 2.77 34.71
C ALA A 406 10.32 2.61 33.56
N VAL A 407 10.44 3.47 32.56
CA VAL A 407 9.69 3.37 31.30
C VAL A 407 10.64 3.24 30.11
N LEU A 408 10.29 2.34 29.22
CA LEU A 408 10.96 2.12 27.94
C LEU A 408 9.97 2.41 26.80
N MET A 409 10.29 3.38 25.92
CA MET A 409 9.55 3.66 24.70
C MET A 409 10.15 2.88 23.54
N ASP A 410 9.39 1.99 22.94
CA ASP A 410 9.82 1.22 21.76
C ASP A 410 9.33 1.90 20.48
N LEU A 411 10.28 2.51 19.74
CA LEU A 411 10.09 3.16 18.44
C LEU A 411 10.72 2.36 17.30
N ARG A 412 11.12 1.12 17.53
CA ARG A 412 11.65 0.28 16.45
C ARG A 412 10.58 0.07 15.39
N ASN A 413 10.98 0.22 14.11
CA ASN A 413 10.11 0.17 12.93
C ASN A 413 9.01 1.26 12.88
N ASN A 414 9.12 2.31 13.68
CA ASN A 414 8.23 3.46 13.64
C ASN A 414 8.76 4.48 12.61
N GLY A 415 8.14 4.55 11.44
CA GLY A 415 8.51 5.45 10.33
C GLY A 415 8.17 6.94 10.56
N GLY A 416 7.64 7.30 11.73
CA GLY A 416 7.25 8.68 12.05
C GLY A 416 5.74 8.87 12.08
N GLY A 417 5.26 9.99 11.55
CA GLY A 417 3.86 10.41 11.55
C GLY A 417 3.73 11.92 11.74
N SER A 418 2.78 12.35 12.56
CA SER A 418 2.48 13.76 12.83
C SER A 418 3.62 14.48 13.57
N LEU A 419 4.02 15.64 13.04
CA LEU A 419 4.99 16.53 13.67
C LEU A 419 4.45 17.09 15.00
N SER A 420 3.17 17.45 15.05
CA SER A 420 2.51 17.92 16.27
C SER A 420 2.52 16.86 17.37
N GLU A 421 2.25 15.61 17.01
CA GLU A 421 2.33 14.49 17.97
C GLU A 421 3.77 14.28 18.48
N ALA A 422 4.80 14.41 17.61
CA ALA A 422 6.18 14.33 18.06
C ALA A 422 6.52 15.40 19.09
N ILE A 423 6.05 16.64 18.88
CA ILE A 423 6.26 17.76 19.80
C ILE A 423 5.50 17.53 21.12
N ASP A 424 4.22 17.22 21.03
CA ASP A 424 3.34 17.07 22.20
C ASP A 424 3.74 15.85 23.06
N LEU A 425 4.07 14.71 22.39
CA LEU A 425 4.51 13.49 23.07
C LEU A 425 5.85 13.69 23.77
N THR A 426 6.80 14.42 23.15
CA THR A 426 8.07 14.78 23.79
C THR A 426 7.81 15.56 25.09
N GLY A 427 6.81 16.42 25.09
CA GLY A 427 6.40 17.19 26.26
C GLY A 427 5.98 16.35 27.47
N LEU A 428 5.49 15.12 27.27
CA LEU A 428 5.16 14.20 28.36
C LEU A 428 6.39 13.79 29.19
N PHE A 429 7.59 13.94 28.65
CA PHE A 429 8.85 13.53 29.27
C PHE A 429 9.81 14.67 29.59
N VAL A 430 9.79 15.78 28.83
CA VAL A 430 10.69 16.94 29.05
C VAL A 430 9.99 18.17 29.59
N GLY A 431 8.65 18.20 29.57
CA GLY A 431 7.86 19.36 29.94
C GLY A 431 7.94 20.48 28.89
N LYS A 432 7.83 21.74 29.34
CA LYS A 432 7.81 22.91 28.46
C LYS A 432 9.20 23.20 27.88
N GLY A 433 9.29 23.36 26.57
CA GLY A 433 10.54 23.70 25.90
C GLY A 433 10.53 23.50 24.40
N PRO A 434 11.63 23.88 23.71
CA PRO A 434 11.82 23.58 22.29
C PRO A 434 11.99 22.08 22.07
N VAL A 435 11.47 21.56 20.96
CA VAL A 435 11.56 20.13 20.60
C VAL A 435 12.27 19.95 19.25
N VAL A 436 12.03 20.86 18.33
CA VAL A 436 12.54 20.77 16.97
C VAL A 436 12.63 22.17 16.37
N GLN A 437 13.59 22.39 15.49
CA GLN A 437 13.65 23.59 14.64
C GLN A 437 13.23 23.21 13.23
N VAL A 438 12.41 24.02 12.57
CA VAL A 438 11.89 23.76 11.22
C VAL A 438 12.24 24.94 10.33
N ARG A 439 12.94 24.69 9.23
CA ARG A 439 13.32 25.71 8.26
C ARG A 439 12.43 25.65 7.03
N ASN A 440 11.77 26.77 6.73
CA ASN A 440 10.95 26.96 5.53
C ASN A 440 11.83 27.16 4.28
N ALA A 441 11.21 27.07 3.09
CA ALA A 441 11.89 27.28 1.81
C ALA A 441 12.48 28.72 1.68
N ASP A 442 11.90 29.72 2.33
CA ASP A 442 12.39 31.11 2.38
C ASP A 442 13.53 31.34 3.40
N GLY A 443 13.99 30.28 4.07
CA GLY A 443 15.07 30.30 5.05
C GLY A 443 14.64 30.68 6.47
N ARG A 444 13.39 31.06 6.72
CA ARG A 444 12.88 31.32 8.08
C ARG A 444 12.88 30.04 8.91
N VAL A 445 13.34 30.16 10.15
CA VAL A 445 13.35 29.06 11.11
C VAL A 445 12.24 29.28 12.15
N GLU A 446 11.40 28.27 12.29
CA GLU A 446 10.36 28.19 13.30
C GLU A 446 10.76 27.14 14.34
N VAL A 447 10.49 27.43 15.63
CA VAL A 447 10.82 26.49 16.70
C VAL A 447 9.55 25.82 17.20
N GLY A 448 9.43 24.53 16.93
CA GLY A 448 8.38 23.69 17.50
C GLY A 448 8.61 23.50 19.00
N ARG A 449 7.64 23.91 19.81
CA ARG A 449 7.75 23.93 21.28
C ARG A 449 6.58 23.23 21.92
N ASN A 450 6.86 22.38 22.92
CA ASN A 450 5.83 21.97 23.84
C ASN A 450 5.51 23.11 24.82
N THR A 451 4.23 23.37 25.04
CA THR A 451 3.72 24.43 25.91
C THR A 451 3.27 23.95 27.29
N HIS A 452 3.07 22.64 27.48
CA HIS A 452 2.63 22.06 28.75
C HIS A 452 3.79 22.02 29.75
N GLN A 453 3.54 22.49 30.98
CA GLN A 453 4.58 22.57 32.00
C GLN A 453 4.87 21.25 32.69
N ASN A 454 3.85 20.39 32.87
CA ASN A 454 3.96 19.18 33.66
C ASN A 454 4.39 17.99 32.78
N MET A 455 5.42 17.28 33.22
CA MET A 455 5.78 15.97 32.68
C MET A 455 4.78 14.91 33.13
N ALA A 456 4.39 14.02 32.22
CA ALA A 456 3.62 12.83 32.57
C ALA A 456 4.50 11.73 33.19
N TRP A 457 5.80 11.71 32.88
CA TRP A 457 6.77 10.79 33.46
C TRP A 457 8.10 11.49 33.73
N ASP A 458 8.55 11.49 34.96
CA ASP A 458 9.82 12.10 35.43
C ASP A 458 10.85 11.07 35.90
N GLY A 459 10.46 9.79 36.02
CA GLY A 459 11.34 8.69 36.41
C GLY A 459 12.37 8.25 35.34
N PRO A 460 13.14 7.19 35.59
CA PRO A 460 14.09 6.64 34.62
C PRO A 460 13.43 6.30 33.28
N PHE A 461 14.12 6.68 32.17
CA PHE A 461 13.55 6.60 30.84
C PHE A 461 14.57 6.17 29.78
N ALA A 462 14.15 5.31 28.87
CA ALA A 462 14.93 4.93 27.70
C ALA A 462 14.03 4.82 26.45
N VAL A 463 14.66 4.96 25.27
CA VAL A 463 14.01 4.86 23.96
C VAL A 463 14.75 3.83 23.12
N LEU A 464 14.03 2.83 22.60
CA LEU A 464 14.55 1.87 21.63
C LEU A 464 14.33 2.39 20.23
N VAL A 465 15.38 2.37 19.40
CA VAL A 465 15.35 2.79 18.00
C VAL A 465 16.06 1.77 17.11
N ASN A 466 15.73 1.74 15.83
CA ASN A 466 16.46 0.99 14.80
C ASN A 466 16.50 1.79 13.50
N ARG A 467 17.13 1.24 12.46
CA ARG A 467 17.28 1.94 11.17
C ARG A 467 15.97 2.23 10.43
N ASN A 468 14.84 1.70 10.89
CA ASN A 468 13.50 2.04 10.39
C ASN A 468 12.78 3.09 11.26
N SER A 469 13.40 3.52 12.37
CA SER A 469 12.91 4.68 13.15
C SER A 469 13.23 5.95 12.38
N ALA A 470 12.19 6.69 11.95
CA ALA A 470 12.37 7.82 11.02
C ALA A 470 11.52 9.04 11.42
N SER A 471 11.93 10.24 10.95
CA SER A 471 11.13 11.47 10.99
C SER A 471 10.66 11.84 12.41
N ALA A 472 9.36 11.80 12.73
CA ALA A 472 8.80 12.08 14.07
C ALA A 472 9.47 11.25 15.18
N SER A 473 9.84 9.99 14.91
CA SER A 473 10.62 9.15 15.83
C SER A 473 12.00 9.73 16.10
N GLU A 474 12.65 10.27 15.07
CA GLU A 474 13.97 10.91 15.19
C GLU A 474 13.90 12.25 15.91
N ILE A 475 12.83 13.02 15.69
CA ILE A 475 12.55 14.27 16.42
C ILE A 475 12.39 13.97 17.92
N PHE A 476 11.56 12.97 18.26
CA PHE A 476 11.36 12.57 19.65
C PHE A 476 12.65 12.06 20.29
N ALA A 477 13.31 11.07 19.68
CA ALA A 477 14.54 10.48 20.23
C ALA A 477 15.67 11.52 20.33
N GLY A 478 15.80 12.39 19.31
CA GLY A 478 16.77 13.48 19.31
C GLY A 478 16.54 14.47 20.46
N ALA A 479 15.29 14.90 20.67
CA ALA A 479 14.97 15.79 21.77
C ALA A 479 15.23 15.13 23.14
N ILE A 480 14.83 13.87 23.35
CA ILE A 480 15.15 13.12 24.58
C ILE A 480 16.66 13.09 24.85
N GLN A 481 17.46 12.88 23.80
CA GLN A 481 18.92 12.87 23.87
C GLN A 481 19.49 14.27 24.18
N ASP A 482 19.04 15.32 23.49
CA ASP A 482 19.53 16.70 23.65
C ASP A 482 19.24 17.25 25.05
N TYR A 483 18.10 16.89 25.62
CA TYR A 483 17.77 17.23 27.01
C TYR A 483 18.48 16.34 28.05
N GLY A 484 19.22 15.32 27.66
CA GLY A 484 19.76 14.33 28.59
C GLY A 484 18.69 13.64 29.43
N ARG A 485 17.45 13.56 28.90
CA ARG A 485 16.27 13.10 29.63
C ARG A 485 16.22 11.57 29.75
N GLY A 486 16.85 10.86 28.85
CA GLY A 486 16.83 9.41 28.82
C GLY A 486 17.93 8.82 27.93
N LEU A 487 18.06 7.50 27.97
CA LEU A 487 19.00 6.77 27.15
C LEU A 487 18.37 6.45 25.80
N ILE A 488 19.13 6.63 24.71
CA ILE A 488 18.76 6.15 23.38
C ILE A 488 19.54 4.84 23.14
N VAL A 489 18.82 3.76 22.86
CA VAL A 489 19.37 2.41 22.75
C VAL A 489 18.97 1.81 21.41
N GLY A 490 19.90 1.18 20.73
CA GLY A 490 19.63 0.46 19.48
C GLY A 490 20.61 0.79 18.36
N GLU A 491 20.10 0.84 17.13
CA GLU A 491 20.87 1.11 15.92
C GLU A 491 20.76 2.57 15.50
N GLN A 492 21.60 3.00 14.54
CA GLN A 492 21.44 4.28 13.87
C GLN A 492 20.07 4.34 13.20
N THR A 493 19.38 5.48 13.37
CA THR A 493 18.06 5.75 12.78
C THR A 493 18.15 6.01 11.28
N TYR A 494 17.00 6.22 10.64
CA TYR A 494 16.89 6.33 9.17
C TYR A 494 17.60 7.56 8.59
N GLY A 495 17.55 8.72 9.27
CA GLY A 495 18.14 9.98 8.80
C GLY A 495 17.22 10.81 7.91
N LYS A 496 15.91 10.83 8.18
CA LYS A 496 14.94 11.66 7.45
C LYS A 496 14.79 13.02 8.10
N GLY A 497 15.38 14.06 7.49
CA GLY A 497 15.38 15.45 7.98
C GLY A 497 14.39 16.38 7.29
N THR A 498 13.32 15.86 6.66
CA THR A 498 12.34 16.66 5.91
C THR A 498 10.93 16.52 6.46
N VAL A 499 10.14 17.62 6.36
CA VAL A 499 8.73 17.66 6.71
C VAL A 499 7.89 17.71 5.44
N GLN A 500 6.90 16.83 5.34
CA GLN A 500 5.92 16.81 4.26
C GLN A 500 4.59 17.38 4.77
N ASN A 501 3.89 18.08 3.87
CA ASN A 501 2.49 18.42 4.05
C ASN A 501 1.64 17.66 3.03
N LEU A 502 0.41 17.35 3.41
CA LEU A 502 -0.62 16.82 2.52
C LEU A 502 -1.41 17.99 1.95
N VAL A 503 -1.45 18.06 0.64
CA VAL A 503 -2.25 19.04 -0.10
C VAL A 503 -3.39 18.29 -0.76
N ASP A 504 -4.58 18.48 -0.24
CA ASP A 504 -5.82 17.92 -0.80
C ASP A 504 -6.15 18.68 -2.10
N LEU A 505 -6.00 17.99 -3.23
CA LEU A 505 -6.21 18.58 -4.54
C LEU A 505 -7.69 18.78 -4.84
N ASP A 506 -8.58 18.00 -4.25
CA ASP A 506 -10.03 18.16 -4.40
C ASP A 506 -10.51 19.46 -3.76
N GLN A 507 -10.05 19.80 -2.55
CA GLN A 507 -10.35 21.09 -1.91
C GLN A 507 -9.85 22.28 -2.74
N MET A 508 -8.70 22.13 -3.42
CA MET A 508 -8.12 23.19 -4.24
C MET A 508 -8.82 23.34 -5.59
N SER A 509 -9.39 22.28 -6.14
CA SER A 509 -10.12 22.29 -7.41
C SER A 509 -11.58 22.74 -7.28
N GLN A 510 -12.10 22.83 -6.04
CA GLN A 510 -13.54 23.02 -5.76
C GLN A 510 -14.40 21.92 -6.40
N SER A 511 -13.87 20.72 -6.57
CA SER A 511 -14.60 19.58 -7.10
C SER A 511 -15.68 19.11 -6.13
N GLU A 512 -16.88 18.84 -6.65
CA GLU A 512 -17.95 18.25 -5.84
C GLU A 512 -17.74 16.75 -5.59
N LYS A 513 -16.84 16.11 -6.34
CA LYS A 513 -16.53 14.67 -6.22
C LYS A 513 -15.04 14.48 -6.02
N PRO A 514 -14.62 13.79 -4.95
CA PRO A 514 -13.21 13.45 -4.73
C PRO A 514 -12.69 12.59 -5.89
N SER A 515 -11.72 13.08 -6.64
CA SER A 515 -11.15 12.40 -7.81
C SER A 515 -9.71 12.78 -8.11
N PHE A 516 -9.19 13.83 -7.45
CA PHE A 516 -7.86 14.37 -7.71
C PHE A 516 -6.79 13.86 -6.73
N GLY A 517 -7.22 13.30 -5.60
CA GLY A 517 -6.32 12.76 -4.59
C GLY A 517 -5.52 13.84 -3.85
N GLU A 518 -4.36 13.47 -3.34
CA GLU A 518 -3.51 14.33 -2.51
C GLU A 518 -2.07 14.35 -2.98
N LEU A 519 -1.41 15.48 -2.75
CA LEU A 519 0.02 15.63 -2.94
C LEU A 519 0.72 15.68 -1.57
N LYS A 520 1.46 14.63 -1.23
CA LYS A 520 2.36 14.61 -0.09
C LYS A 520 3.67 15.27 -0.50
N MET A 521 3.88 16.53 -0.12
CA MET A 521 4.94 17.37 -0.65
C MET A 521 5.89 17.84 0.45
N THR A 522 7.20 17.75 0.21
CA THR A 522 8.22 18.33 1.11
C THR A 522 8.15 19.84 1.08
N ILE A 523 7.91 20.43 2.24
CA ILE A 523 7.77 21.89 2.42
C ILE A 523 8.82 22.52 3.33
N GLN A 524 9.46 21.71 4.18
CA GLN A 524 10.41 22.18 5.20
C GLN A 524 11.51 21.16 5.46
N GLN A 525 12.60 21.61 6.09
CA GLN A 525 13.61 20.76 6.73
C GLN A 525 13.53 20.94 8.24
N PHE A 526 13.78 19.88 8.98
CA PHE A 526 13.88 20.00 10.44
C PHE A 526 15.30 19.73 10.95
N PHE A 527 15.58 20.29 12.11
CA PHE A 527 16.84 20.22 12.83
C PHE A 527 16.57 19.92 14.30
N ARG A 528 17.54 19.36 14.99
CA ARG A 528 17.49 19.09 16.43
C ARG A 528 17.35 20.38 17.24
N VAL A 529 17.13 20.26 18.55
CA VAL A 529 16.99 21.41 19.47
C VAL A 529 18.22 22.32 19.43
N ASP A 530 19.41 21.75 19.33
CA ASP A 530 20.69 22.46 19.24
C ASP A 530 21.02 22.96 17.82
N GLY A 531 20.22 22.65 16.83
CA GLY A 531 20.43 23.02 15.43
C GLY A 531 21.23 21.99 14.60
N ALA A 532 21.64 20.86 15.17
CA ALA A 532 22.24 19.76 14.42
C ALA A 532 21.19 19.06 13.51
N SER A 533 21.66 18.39 12.47
CA SER A 533 20.82 17.65 11.52
C SER A 533 20.87 16.15 11.80
#